data_567c878c0c2be210c871f1e0465bccc3
#
_entry.id   567c878c0c2be210c871f1e0465bccc3
#
_cell.length_a   1.000
_cell.length_b   1.000
_cell.length_c   1.000
_cell.angle_alpha   90.00
_cell.angle_beta   90.00
_cell.angle_gamma   90.00
#
_symmetry.space_group_name_H-M   'P 1'
#
loop_
_entity.id
_entity.type
_entity.pdbx_description
1 polymer ?
#
loop_
_entity_poly.entity_id
_entity_poly.type
_entity_poly.pdbx_seq_one_letter_code
_entity_poly.pdbx_strand_id
1 'polypeptide(L)'
;MGRVDEKVALISGGARGMGAADARMLVAEGAKVVIGDILDDEGKALADELGPAARYVHLDVTEAEQWDAAVATAVEEFGKLNVLVNNAGIVALGQIGKFDMAKWQKVIDVNLTGTFLGMQASVEAMKAAGGGSIINVSSIEGMRGAPMVHPYVASKWAVRGLSKSAALDLGKFKIRVNSLHPGFIRTPMTKHFPDDMVTSPLGRPGQSEEVAAFVVFLASDESSFATGSEFVVDGGLTTDVPHKVLF
;
A
#
# COMPACT_ATOMS: atom_id res chain seq x y z
N MET A 1 9.19 -22.25 -9.04
CA MET A 1 9.81 -21.19 -8.23
C MET A 1 8.94 -19.97 -8.42
N GLY A 2 8.37 -19.44 -7.34
CA GLY A 2 7.49 -18.26 -7.41
C GLY A 2 8.30 -17.00 -7.66
N ARG A 3 7.64 -15.92 -8.11
CA ARG A 3 8.30 -14.64 -8.47
C ARG A 3 8.92 -13.91 -7.26
N VAL A 4 8.46 -14.25 -6.04
CA VAL A 4 8.91 -13.67 -4.77
C VAL A 4 9.34 -14.74 -3.77
N ASP A 5 9.82 -15.86 -4.26
CA ASP A 5 10.44 -16.89 -3.41
C ASP A 5 11.49 -16.25 -2.50
N GLU A 6 11.55 -16.71 -1.24
CA GLU A 6 12.43 -16.19 -0.20
C GLU A 6 12.22 -14.71 0.20
N LYS A 7 11.21 -14.01 -0.32
CA LYS A 7 10.88 -12.68 0.19
C LYS A 7 10.05 -12.80 1.47
N VAL A 8 10.27 -11.85 2.39
CA VAL A 8 9.48 -11.68 3.60
C VAL A 8 8.88 -10.29 3.58
N ALA A 9 7.56 -10.22 3.55
CA ALA A 9 6.81 -8.99 3.41
C ALA A 9 6.07 -8.62 4.70
N LEU A 10 6.10 -7.33 5.08
CA LEU A 10 5.20 -6.74 6.06
C LEU A 10 4.19 -5.86 5.31
N ILE A 11 2.89 -6.09 5.56
CA ILE A 11 1.79 -5.39 4.89
C ILE A 11 0.94 -4.68 5.94
N SER A 12 0.89 -3.36 5.90
CA SER A 12 -0.04 -2.59 6.76
C SER A 12 -1.44 -2.48 6.13
N GLY A 13 -2.49 -2.51 6.96
CA GLY A 13 -3.86 -2.58 6.46
C GLY A 13 -4.11 -3.89 5.70
N GLY A 14 -3.49 -4.98 6.16
CA GLY A 14 -3.41 -6.26 5.47
C GLY A 14 -4.61 -7.18 5.65
N ALA A 15 -5.53 -6.88 6.59
CA ALA A 15 -6.61 -7.81 6.94
C ALA A 15 -7.72 -7.92 5.88
N ARG A 16 -7.91 -6.91 5.04
CA ARG A 16 -8.99 -6.89 4.04
C ARG A 16 -8.64 -6.07 2.79
N GLY A 17 -9.52 -6.15 1.77
CA GLY A 17 -9.39 -5.34 0.53
C GLY A 17 -8.09 -5.61 -0.20
N MET A 18 -7.41 -4.54 -0.65
CA MET A 18 -6.15 -4.67 -1.39
C MET A 18 -5.07 -5.36 -0.56
N GLY A 19 -4.89 -4.99 0.72
CA GLY A 19 -3.85 -5.60 1.55
C GLY A 19 -4.03 -7.12 1.74
N ALA A 20 -5.27 -7.60 1.86
CA ALA A 20 -5.52 -9.04 1.90
C ALA A 20 -5.26 -9.74 0.55
N ALA A 21 -5.57 -9.07 -0.58
CA ALA A 21 -5.21 -9.57 -1.90
C ALA A 21 -3.68 -9.62 -2.10
N ASP A 22 -2.97 -8.59 -1.62
CA ASP A 22 -1.51 -8.54 -1.62
C ASP A 22 -0.92 -9.72 -0.84
N ALA A 23 -1.43 -9.98 0.38
CA ALA A 23 -0.98 -11.09 1.21
C ALA A 23 -1.18 -12.44 0.53
N ARG A 24 -2.38 -12.69 -0.03
CA ARG A 24 -2.69 -13.93 -0.75
C ARG A 24 -1.79 -14.14 -1.96
N MET A 25 -1.62 -13.10 -2.76
CA MET A 25 -0.83 -13.22 -3.99
C MET A 25 0.66 -13.34 -3.70
N LEU A 26 1.20 -12.61 -2.73
CA LEU A 26 2.60 -12.76 -2.32
C LEU A 26 2.88 -14.18 -1.79
N VAL A 27 1.99 -14.74 -0.97
CA VAL A 27 2.13 -16.13 -0.48
C VAL A 27 2.01 -17.13 -1.62
N ALA A 28 1.06 -16.96 -2.54
CA ALA A 28 0.92 -17.83 -3.72
C ALA A 28 2.17 -17.81 -4.62
N GLU A 29 2.91 -16.70 -4.63
CA GLU A 29 4.16 -16.53 -5.38
C GLU A 29 5.41 -16.83 -4.53
N GLY A 30 5.26 -17.46 -3.36
CA GLY A 30 6.35 -18.03 -2.56
C GLY A 30 6.87 -17.17 -1.40
N ALA A 31 6.32 -15.98 -1.17
CA ALA A 31 6.74 -15.14 -0.05
C ALA A 31 6.19 -15.63 1.30
N LYS A 32 6.86 -15.19 2.39
CA LYS A 32 6.29 -15.16 3.74
C LYS A 32 5.74 -13.78 4.01
N VAL A 33 4.64 -13.68 4.76
CA VAL A 33 3.99 -12.39 5.03
C VAL A 33 3.69 -12.18 6.51
N VAL A 34 3.90 -10.96 6.97
CA VAL A 34 3.35 -10.44 8.23
C VAL A 34 2.20 -9.50 7.87
N ILE A 35 1.01 -9.80 8.36
CA ILE A 35 -0.22 -9.05 8.14
C ILE A 35 -0.41 -8.13 9.34
N GLY A 36 -0.19 -6.83 9.16
CA GLY A 36 -0.43 -5.80 10.17
C GLY A 36 -1.76 -5.09 9.95
N ASP A 37 -2.64 -5.08 10.93
CA ASP A 37 -3.93 -4.38 10.88
C ASP A 37 -4.47 -4.15 12.29
N ILE A 38 -5.43 -3.23 12.43
CA ILE A 38 -6.21 -3.04 13.66
C ILE A 38 -7.42 -3.99 13.76
N LEU A 39 -7.72 -4.71 12.68
CA LEU A 39 -8.83 -5.64 12.57
C LEU A 39 -8.35 -7.05 12.96
N ASP A 40 -8.30 -7.31 14.26
CA ASP A 40 -7.69 -8.52 14.82
C ASP A 40 -8.32 -9.81 14.30
N ASP A 41 -9.65 -9.88 14.26
CA ASP A 41 -10.36 -11.10 13.88
C ASP A 41 -10.16 -11.43 12.40
N GLU A 42 -10.30 -10.42 11.52
CA GLU A 42 -10.10 -10.57 10.08
C GLU A 42 -8.63 -10.88 9.75
N GLY A 43 -7.70 -10.21 10.44
CA GLY A 43 -6.26 -10.43 10.23
C GLY A 43 -5.81 -11.82 10.67
N LYS A 44 -6.28 -12.31 11.82
CA LYS A 44 -6.03 -13.68 12.29
C LYS A 44 -6.63 -14.72 11.35
N ALA A 45 -7.89 -14.51 10.93
CA ALA A 45 -8.55 -15.42 10.00
C ALA A 45 -7.79 -15.53 8.66
N LEU A 46 -7.27 -14.41 8.14
CA LEU A 46 -6.45 -14.41 6.92
C LEU A 46 -5.10 -15.13 7.14
N ALA A 47 -4.44 -14.91 8.29
CA ALA A 47 -3.21 -15.61 8.60
C ALA A 47 -3.42 -17.13 8.73
N ASP A 48 -4.52 -17.55 9.34
CA ASP A 48 -4.90 -18.97 9.44
C ASP A 48 -5.21 -19.57 8.05
N GLU A 49 -5.90 -18.84 7.18
CA GLU A 49 -6.14 -19.23 5.78
C GLU A 49 -4.82 -19.47 5.02
N LEU A 50 -3.84 -18.58 5.20
CA LEU A 50 -2.55 -18.64 4.50
C LEU A 50 -1.56 -19.62 5.16
N GLY A 51 -1.84 -20.09 6.36
CA GLY A 51 -1.09 -21.12 7.07
C GLY A 51 0.33 -20.68 7.47
N PRO A 52 1.33 -21.60 7.39
CA PRO A 52 2.66 -21.34 7.94
C PRO A 52 3.40 -20.20 7.24
N ALA A 53 2.93 -19.75 6.08
CA ALA A 53 3.53 -18.65 5.34
C ALA A 53 3.11 -17.27 5.86
N ALA A 54 2.17 -17.19 6.79
CA ALA A 54 1.64 -15.92 7.28
C ALA A 54 1.68 -15.81 8.80
N ARG A 55 1.81 -14.58 9.30
CA ARG A 55 1.59 -14.20 10.71
C ARG A 55 0.74 -12.95 10.76
N TYR A 56 -0.10 -12.85 11.75
CA TYR A 56 -0.85 -11.64 12.05
C TYR A 56 -0.21 -10.90 13.23
N VAL A 57 -0.18 -9.57 13.15
CA VAL A 57 0.17 -8.66 14.25
C VAL A 57 -0.84 -7.53 14.33
N HIS A 58 -1.23 -7.13 15.55
CA HIS A 58 -2.00 -5.90 15.73
C HIS A 58 -1.11 -4.70 15.38
N LEU A 59 -1.56 -3.85 14.46
CA LEU A 59 -0.80 -2.70 13.98
C LEU A 59 -1.71 -1.50 13.74
N ASP A 60 -1.73 -0.57 14.70
CA ASP A 60 -2.13 0.81 14.42
C ASP A 60 -0.91 1.53 13.84
N VAL A 61 -1.00 1.92 12.57
CA VAL A 61 0.12 2.54 11.84
C VAL A 61 0.53 3.90 12.40
N THR A 62 -0.25 4.49 13.29
CA THR A 62 0.08 5.75 13.97
C THR A 62 1.00 5.56 15.18
N GLU A 63 1.23 4.31 15.62
CA GLU A 63 2.01 3.96 16.81
C GLU A 63 3.36 3.35 16.41
N ALA A 64 4.44 4.08 16.68
CA ALA A 64 5.80 3.67 16.27
C ALA A 64 6.22 2.32 16.89
N GLU A 65 5.91 2.10 18.18
CA GLU A 65 6.25 0.87 18.89
C GLU A 65 5.57 -0.36 18.28
N GLN A 66 4.38 -0.21 17.69
CA GLN A 66 3.70 -1.31 17.03
C GLN A 66 4.35 -1.65 15.67
N TRP A 67 4.92 -0.67 14.98
CA TRP A 67 5.75 -0.92 13.81
C TRP A 67 7.02 -1.69 14.15
N ASP A 68 7.70 -1.32 15.24
CA ASP A 68 8.90 -2.03 15.71
C ASP A 68 8.57 -3.50 16.03
N ALA A 69 7.44 -3.74 16.72
CA ALA A 69 6.96 -5.09 17.01
C ALA A 69 6.61 -5.88 15.73
N ALA A 70 5.99 -5.25 14.74
CA ALA A 70 5.66 -5.90 13.47
C ALA A 70 6.92 -6.27 12.67
N VAL A 71 7.94 -5.41 12.66
CA VAL A 71 9.24 -5.69 12.04
C VAL A 71 9.96 -6.81 12.79
N ALA A 72 9.96 -6.79 14.12
CA ALA A 72 10.54 -7.84 14.94
C ALA A 72 9.90 -9.20 14.65
N THR A 73 8.56 -9.27 14.54
CA THR A 73 7.84 -10.50 14.17
C THR A 73 8.34 -11.04 12.81
N ALA A 74 8.54 -10.18 11.81
CA ALA A 74 9.03 -10.63 10.50
C ALA A 74 10.44 -11.25 10.60
N VAL A 75 11.32 -10.65 11.41
CA VAL A 75 12.69 -11.13 11.58
C VAL A 75 12.73 -12.40 12.43
N GLU A 76 11.97 -12.47 13.50
CA GLU A 76 11.95 -13.62 14.42
C GLU A 76 11.29 -14.86 13.79
N GLU A 77 10.16 -14.69 13.13
CA GLU A 77 9.40 -15.80 12.54
C GLU A 77 9.95 -16.26 11.17
N PHE A 78 10.50 -15.35 10.39
CA PHE A 78 10.89 -15.62 9.01
C PHE A 78 12.36 -15.30 8.69
N GLY A 79 13.14 -14.83 9.67
CA GLY A 79 14.58 -14.62 9.57
C GLY A 79 15.02 -13.30 8.93
N LYS A 80 14.11 -12.53 8.34
CA LYS A 80 14.42 -11.24 7.66
C LYS A 80 13.16 -10.43 7.40
N LEU A 81 13.36 -9.15 7.02
CA LEU A 81 12.34 -8.34 6.34
C LEU A 81 12.98 -7.70 5.12
N ASN A 82 12.43 -7.90 3.93
CA ASN A 82 12.94 -7.28 2.69
C ASN A 82 11.85 -6.76 1.74
N VAL A 83 10.58 -6.83 2.13
CA VAL A 83 9.48 -6.14 1.44
C VAL A 83 8.59 -5.43 2.47
N LEU A 84 8.29 -4.15 2.22
CA LEU A 84 7.29 -3.39 2.99
C LEU A 84 6.20 -2.90 2.04
N VAL A 85 4.94 -3.18 2.38
CA VAL A 85 3.77 -2.64 1.68
C VAL A 85 3.01 -1.72 2.63
N ASN A 86 3.21 -0.43 2.49
CA ASN A 86 2.45 0.59 3.21
C ASN A 86 1.11 0.78 2.50
N ASN A 87 0.13 -0.08 2.84
CA ASN A 87 -1.19 -0.08 2.22
C ASN A 87 -2.28 0.54 3.11
N ALA A 88 -2.10 0.59 4.43
CA ALA A 88 -3.08 1.18 5.34
C ALA A 88 -3.47 2.60 4.93
N GLY A 89 -4.77 2.88 4.95
CA GLY A 89 -5.27 4.21 4.61
C GLY A 89 -6.76 4.36 4.88
N ILE A 90 -7.15 5.59 5.16
CA ILE A 90 -8.53 5.99 5.40
C ILE A 90 -8.89 7.22 4.59
N VAL A 91 -10.19 7.43 4.41
CA VAL A 91 -10.76 8.61 3.76
C VAL A 91 -11.73 9.32 4.71
N ALA A 92 -11.78 10.64 4.63
CA ALA A 92 -12.80 11.43 5.32
C ALA A 92 -13.40 12.43 4.34
N LEU A 93 -14.73 12.60 4.43
CA LEU A 93 -15.52 13.46 3.56
C LEU A 93 -15.86 14.77 4.26
N GLY A 94 -15.79 15.87 3.52
CA GLY A 94 -16.22 17.19 4.01
C GLY A 94 -15.93 18.31 3.03
N GLN A 95 -16.71 19.40 3.15
CA GLN A 95 -16.55 20.61 2.33
C GLN A 95 -15.33 21.41 2.81
N ILE A 96 -14.58 22.03 1.90
CA ILE A 96 -13.36 22.80 2.23
C ILE A 96 -13.61 23.89 3.31
N GLY A 97 -14.70 24.60 3.24
CA GLY A 97 -15.02 25.70 4.18
C GLY A 97 -15.53 25.25 5.56
N LYS A 98 -15.78 23.96 5.76
CA LYS A 98 -16.38 23.39 6.99
C LYS A 98 -15.77 22.03 7.35
N PHE A 99 -14.53 21.77 6.92
CA PHE A 99 -13.88 20.48 7.17
C PHE A 99 -13.54 20.35 8.65
N ASP A 100 -13.85 19.19 9.24
CA ASP A 100 -13.51 18.86 10.62
C ASP A 100 -12.00 18.61 10.74
N MET A 101 -11.30 19.42 11.53
CA MET A 101 -9.85 19.34 11.68
C MET A 101 -9.39 18.07 12.40
N ALA A 102 -10.19 17.47 13.26
CA ALA A 102 -9.85 16.19 13.87
C ALA A 102 -9.87 15.06 12.82
N LYS A 103 -10.84 15.08 11.91
CA LYS A 103 -10.88 14.14 10.78
C LYS A 103 -9.74 14.39 9.79
N TRP A 104 -9.38 15.65 9.56
CA TRP A 104 -8.21 16.01 8.76
C TRP A 104 -6.97 15.38 9.34
N GLN A 105 -6.68 15.65 10.63
CA GLN A 105 -5.48 15.16 11.28
C GLN A 105 -5.42 13.63 11.27
N LYS A 106 -6.52 12.95 11.59
CA LYS A 106 -6.58 11.49 11.56
C LYS A 106 -6.22 10.91 10.20
N VAL A 107 -6.65 11.53 9.10
CA VAL A 107 -6.27 11.05 7.75
C VAL A 107 -4.78 11.26 7.49
N ILE A 108 -4.22 12.40 7.90
CA ILE A 108 -2.78 12.67 7.76
C ILE A 108 -1.97 11.69 8.62
N ASP A 109 -2.38 11.45 9.86
CA ASP A 109 -1.67 10.54 10.76
C ASP A 109 -1.63 9.11 10.21
N VAL A 110 -2.76 8.59 9.76
CA VAL A 110 -2.81 7.24 9.20
C VAL A 110 -2.10 7.14 7.84
N ASN A 111 -2.46 8.00 6.89
CA ASN A 111 -2.06 7.83 5.49
C ASN A 111 -0.62 8.27 5.21
N LEU A 112 -0.13 9.30 5.92
CA LEU A 112 1.18 9.91 5.67
C LEU A 112 2.17 9.58 6.79
N THR A 113 1.85 9.94 8.03
CA THR A 113 2.75 9.69 9.16
C THR A 113 2.94 8.18 9.35
N GLY A 114 1.87 7.38 9.28
CA GLY A 114 1.94 5.92 9.35
C GLY A 114 2.82 5.31 8.25
N THR A 115 2.72 5.82 7.00
CA THR A 115 3.61 5.40 5.92
C THR A 115 5.08 5.72 6.21
N PHE A 116 5.35 6.90 6.78
CA PHE A 116 6.71 7.29 7.18
C PHE A 116 7.25 6.39 8.30
N LEU A 117 6.46 6.14 9.34
CA LEU A 117 6.83 5.27 10.47
C LEU A 117 7.16 3.85 9.99
N GLY A 118 6.34 3.28 9.09
CA GLY A 118 6.60 1.98 8.49
C GLY A 118 7.93 1.91 7.74
N MET A 119 8.25 2.94 6.96
CA MET A 119 9.57 3.02 6.31
C MET A 119 10.68 3.12 7.36
N GLN A 120 10.55 4.01 8.34
CA GLN A 120 11.57 4.23 9.37
C GLN A 120 11.88 2.94 10.15
N ALA A 121 10.88 2.23 10.61
CA ALA A 121 11.03 0.97 11.35
C ALA A 121 11.70 -0.14 10.52
N SER A 122 11.43 -0.17 9.21
CA SER A 122 11.87 -1.28 8.33
C SER A 122 13.30 -1.15 7.82
N VAL A 123 13.90 0.07 7.82
CA VAL A 123 15.19 0.33 7.15
C VAL A 123 16.33 -0.55 7.66
N GLU A 124 16.49 -0.68 8.97
CA GLU A 124 17.63 -1.45 9.52
C GLU A 124 17.49 -2.96 9.25
N ALA A 125 16.28 -3.50 9.37
CA ALA A 125 16.01 -4.90 9.03
C ALA A 125 16.27 -5.18 7.54
N MET A 126 15.88 -4.25 6.65
CA MET A 126 16.15 -4.38 5.21
C MET A 126 17.63 -4.25 4.88
N LYS A 127 18.38 -3.38 5.56
CA LYS A 127 19.85 -3.31 5.41
C LYS A 127 20.50 -4.62 5.81
N ALA A 128 20.07 -5.21 6.95
CA ALA A 128 20.57 -6.50 7.42
C ALA A 128 20.24 -7.64 6.45
N ALA A 129 19.10 -7.56 5.75
CA ALA A 129 18.70 -8.49 4.70
C ALA A 129 19.48 -8.30 3.36
N GLY A 130 20.35 -7.29 3.26
CA GLY A 130 21.13 -6.99 2.05
C GLY A 130 20.42 -6.13 1.01
N GLY A 131 19.27 -5.55 1.34
CA GLY A 131 18.43 -4.71 0.50
C GLY A 131 16.95 -5.05 0.62
N GLY A 132 16.11 -4.36 -0.17
CA GLY A 132 14.67 -4.61 -0.11
C GLY A 132 13.85 -3.77 -1.09
N SER A 133 12.54 -3.90 -0.96
CA SER A 133 11.56 -3.12 -1.73
C SER A 133 10.48 -2.54 -0.81
N ILE A 134 10.30 -1.23 -0.86
CA ILE A 134 9.23 -0.51 -0.18
C ILE A 134 8.22 -0.07 -1.23
N ILE A 135 6.96 -0.43 -1.02
CA ILE A 135 5.83 -0.14 -1.89
C ILE A 135 4.85 0.73 -1.09
N ASN A 136 4.79 2.00 -1.41
CA ASN A 136 3.87 2.94 -0.75
C ASN A 136 2.60 3.08 -1.59
N VAL A 137 1.47 2.62 -1.07
CA VAL A 137 0.19 2.72 -1.77
C VAL A 137 -0.34 4.14 -1.65
N SER A 138 -0.21 4.89 -2.76
CA SER A 138 -0.83 6.20 -2.95
C SER A 138 -2.25 6.03 -3.52
N SER A 139 -2.57 6.75 -4.57
CA SER A 139 -3.84 6.73 -5.30
C SER A 139 -3.67 7.55 -6.57
N ILE A 140 -4.58 7.42 -7.54
CA ILE A 140 -4.74 8.44 -8.59
C ILE A 140 -5.05 9.83 -7.99
N GLU A 141 -5.63 9.88 -6.79
CA GLU A 141 -5.85 11.13 -6.06
C GLU A 141 -4.53 11.73 -5.48
N GLY A 142 -3.41 11.04 -5.60
CA GLY A 142 -2.05 11.58 -5.45
C GLY A 142 -1.50 12.22 -6.73
N MET A 143 -2.28 12.24 -7.82
CA MET A 143 -1.89 12.78 -9.14
C MET A 143 -2.87 13.84 -9.64
N ARG A 144 -4.09 13.85 -9.12
CA ARG A 144 -5.17 14.78 -9.46
C ARG A 144 -5.94 15.21 -8.20
N GLY A 145 -6.83 16.18 -8.33
CA GLY A 145 -7.76 16.59 -7.27
C GLY A 145 -9.06 15.80 -7.30
N ALA A 146 -9.69 15.68 -6.12
CA ALA A 146 -11.05 15.18 -5.97
C ALA A 146 -11.83 16.04 -4.97
N PRO A 147 -13.10 16.34 -5.24
CA PRO A 147 -13.92 17.12 -4.30
C PRO A 147 -14.21 16.31 -3.03
N MET A 148 -14.42 17.00 -1.92
CA MET A 148 -14.86 16.46 -0.63
C MET A 148 -13.84 15.61 0.13
N VAL A 149 -12.73 15.15 -0.47
CA VAL A 149 -11.73 14.24 0.14
C VAL A 149 -10.38 14.94 0.36
N HIS A 150 -10.39 16.19 0.78
CA HIS A 150 -9.21 17.07 0.83
C HIS A 150 -8.00 16.48 1.57
N PRO A 151 -8.12 15.94 2.81
CA PRO A 151 -6.96 15.36 3.51
C PRO A 151 -6.46 14.09 2.83
N TYR A 152 -7.34 13.31 2.21
CA TYR A 152 -6.94 12.14 1.45
C TYR A 152 -6.07 12.53 0.25
N VAL A 153 -6.54 13.47 -0.58
CA VAL A 153 -5.76 14.02 -1.70
C VAL A 153 -4.41 14.52 -1.21
N ALA A 154 -4.40 15.40 -0.19
CA ALA A 154 -3.17 15.95 0.37
C ALA A 154 -2.20 14.85 0.83
N SER A 155 -2.68 13.84 1.57
CA SER A 155 -1.87 12.73 2.06
C SER A 155 -1.30 11.88 0.91
N LYS A 156 -2.09 11.60 -0.13
CA LYS A 156 -1.64 10.77 -1.27
C LYS A 156 -0.64 11.50 -2.18
N TRP A 157 -0.77 12.82 -2.33
CA TRP A 157 0.28 13.64 -2.95
C TRP A 157 1.57 13.64 -2.13
N ALA A 158 1.45 13.76 -0.81
CA ALA A 158 2.61 13.74 0.08
C ALA A 158 3.33 12.38 0.05
N VAL A 159 2.62 11.25 0.07
CA VAL A 159 3.18 9.89 -0.05
C VAL A 159 3.97 9.73 -1.35
N ARG A 160 3.47 10.29 -2.46
CA ARG A 160 4.16 10.31 -3.75
C ARG A 160 5.52 11.02 -3.66
N GLY A 161 5.54 12.23 -3.07
CA GLY A 161 6.78 12.98 -2.85
C GLY A 161 7.74 12.31 -1.87
N LEU A 162 7.20 11.80 -0.76
CA LEU A 162 7.95 11.08 0.26
C LEU A 162 8.64 9.82 -0.31
N SER A 163 7.97 9.09 -1.20
CA SER A 163 8.54 7.90 -1.86
C SER A 163 9.77 8.26 -2.70
N LYS A 164 9.74 9.38 -3.42
CA LYS A 164 10.91 9.86 -4.20
C LYS A 164 12.08 10.27 -3.30
N SER A 165 11.79 10.98 -2.22
CA SER A 165 12.80 11.38 -1.24
C SER A 165 13.49 10.18 -0.60
N ALA A 166 12.70 9.21 -0.13
CA ALA A 166 13.22 7.98 0.47
C ALA A 166 14.02 7.12 -0.53
N ALA A 167 13.62 7.09 -1.80
CA ALA A 167 14.37 6.37 -2.84
C ALA A 167 15.80 6.89 -3.02
N LEU A 168 15.99 8.22 -2.92
CA LEU A 168 17.31 8.83 -2.99
C LEU A 168 18.20 8.49 -1.79
N ASP A 169 17.62 8.46 -0.60
CA ASP A 169 18.35 8.14 0.63
C ASP A 169 18.72 6.65 0.74
N LEU A 170 17.81 5.77 0.32
CA LEU A 170 17.89 4.34 0.58
C LEU A 170 18.54 3.53 -0.54
N GLY A 171 18.68 4.11 -1.73
CA GLY A 171 19.25 3.43 -2.90
C GLY A 171 20.67 2.88 -2.66
N LYS A 172 21.50 3.59 -1.90
CA LYS A 172 22.86 3.16 -1.51
C LYS A 172 22.87 1.87 -0.68
N PHE A 173 21.75 1.54 -0.04
CA PHE A 173 21.56 0.29 0.72
C PHE A 173 20.86 -0.80 -0.08
N LYS A 174 20.68 -0.61 -1.39
CA LYS A 174 19.93 -1.52 -2.29
C LYS A 174 18.44 -1.66 -1.87
N ILE A 175 17.89 -0.65 -1.22
CA ILE A 175 16.47 -0.58 -0.88
C ILE A 175 15.81 0.31 -1.93
N ARG A 176 14.88 -0.26 -2.69
CA ARG A 176 14.06 0.45 -3.65
C ARG A 176 12.80 1.00 -2.97
N VAL A 177 12.36 2.17 -3.36
CA VAL A 177 11.12 2.77 -2.85
C VAL A 177 10.30 3.27 -4.03
N ASN A 178 9.10 2.75 -4.18
CA ASN A 178 8.19 3.12 -5.27
C ASN A 178 6.80 3.44 -4.73
N SER A 179 6.05 4.27 -5.44
CA SER A 179 4.65 4.56 -5.14
C SER A 179 3.73 3.87 -6.15
N LEU A 180 2.67 3.24 -5.64
CA LEU A 180 1.62 2.59 -6.41
C LEU A 180 0.36 3.45 -6.36
N HIS A 181 -0.26 3.70 -7.51
CA HIS A 181 -1.38 4.61 -7.67
C HIS A 181 -2.61 3.87 -8.24
N PRO A 182 -3.37 3.16 -7.39
CA PRO A 182 -4.62 2.53 -7.82
C PRO A 182 -5.67 3.57 -8.21
N GLY A 183 -6.50 3.22 -9.19
CA GLY A 183 -7.71 3.93 -9.55
C GLY A 183 -8.89 3.58 -8.64
N PHE A 184 -10.08 3.50 -9.21
CA PHE A 184 -11.28 3.08 -8.50
C PHE A 184 -11.33 1.54 -8.41
N ILE A 185 -10.94 1.01 -7.24
CA ILE A 185 -10.82 -0.42 -6.97
C ILE A 185 -11.94 -0.88 -6.06
N ARG A 186 -12.56 -2.04 -6.33
CA ARG A 186 -13.56 -2.66 -5.46
C ARG A 186 -12.92 -3.20 -4.19
N THR A 187 -13.27 -2.56 -3.08
CA THR A 187 -12.80 -2.87 -1.73
C THR A 187 -13.89 -2.55 -0.71
N PRO A 188 -13.77 -2.94 0.55
CA PRO A 188 -14.68 -2.49 1.60
C PRO A 188 -14.78 -0.96 1.73
N MET A 189 -13.73 -0.21 1.38
CA MET A 189 -13.74 1.25 1.37
C MET A 189 -14.67 1.83 0.30
N THR A 190 -14.77 1.17 -0.86
CA THR A 190 -15.50 1.67 -2.03
C THR A 190 -16.84 0.97 -2.26
N LYS A 191 -17.20 -0.04 -1.46
CA LYS A 191 -18.39 -0.89 -1.68
C LYS A 191 -19.74 -0.16 -1.76
N HIS A 192 -19.82 1.03 -1.17
CA HIS A 192 -21.05 1.83 -1.13
C HIS A 192 -21.20 2.76 -2.35
N PHE A 193 -20.16 2.88 -3.17
CA PHE A 193 -20.22 3.68 -4.39
C PHE A 193 -20.68 2.83 -5.57
N PRO A 194 -21.55 3.37 -6.45
CA PRO A 194 -21.97 2.65 -7.64
C PRO A 194 -20.79 2.43 -8.62
N ASP A 195 -20.89 1.39 -9.46
CA ASP A 195 -19.82 1.03 -10.40
C ASP A 195 -19.56 2.11 -11.46
N ASP A 196 -20.60 2.85 -11.80
CA ASP A 196 -20.57 3.95 -12.76
C ASP A 196 -20.21 5.31 -12.15
N MET A 197 -19.89 5.36 -10.85
CA MET A 197 -19.46 6.58 -10.19
C MET A 197 -18.21 7.19 -10.85
N VAL A 198 -17.31 6.32 -11.33
CA VAL A 198 -16.09 6.73 -12.04
C VAL A 198 -15.96 5.88 -13.29
N THR A 199 -16.11 6.50 -14.44
CA THR A 199 -16.00 5.81 -15.75
C THR A 199 -14.53 5.78 -16.17
N SER A 200 -13.91 4.61 -16.08
CA SER A 200 -12.58 4.38 -16.69
C SER A 200 -12.70 4.04 -18.17
N PRO A 201 -11.66 4.27 -19.00
CA PRO A 201 -11.60 3.76 -20.35
C PRO A 201 -11.84 2.26 -20.50
N LEU A 202 -11.48 1.46 -19.47
CA LEU A 202 -11.77 0.03 -19.46
C LEU A 202 -13.22 -0.31 -19.05
N GLY A 203 -14.07 0.68 -18.73
CA GLY A 203 -15.50 0.55 -18.54
C GLY A 203 -15.93 -0.13 -17.21
N ARG A 204 -15.00 -0.35 -16.27
CA ARG A 204 -15.29 -1.02 -15.00
C ARG A 204 -14.35 -0.57 -13.87
N PRO A 205 -14.73 -0.75 -12.62
CA PRO A 205 -13.80 -0.70 -11.49
C PRO A 205 -12.71 -1.78 -11.61
N GLY A 206 -11.54 -1.51 -11.06
CA GLY A 206 -10.50 -2.52 -10.88
C GLY A 206 -10.83 -3.47 -9.71
N GLN A 207 -10.19 -4.64 -9.69
CA GLN A 207 -10.24 -5.60 -8.60
C GLN A 207 -8.95 -5.51 -7.76
N SER A 208 -9.02 -5.92 -6.50
CA SER A 208 -7.86 -5.90 -5.59
C SER A 208 -6.69 -6.73 -6.12
N GLU A 209 -6.98 -7.85 -6.79
CA GLU A 209 -6.00 -8.76 -7.38
C GLU A 209 -5.23 -8.12 -8.55
N GLU A 210 -5.87 -7.19 -9.28
CA GLU A 210 -5.19 -6.46 -10.36
C GLU A 210 -4.13 -5.50 -9.80
N VAL A 211 -4.35 -4.95 -8.59
CA VAL A 211 -3.36 -4.13 -7.88
C VAL A 211 -2.28 -5.02 -7.26
N ALA A 212 -2.66 -6.14 -6.66
CA ALA A 212 -1.74 -7.09 -6.04
C ALA A 212 -0.70 -7.65 -7.02
N ALA A 213 -1.06 -7.83 -8.31
CA ALA A 213 -0.10 -8.22 -9.35
C ALA A 213 1.06 -7.23 -9.50
N PHE A 214 0.79 -5.92 -9.34
CA PHE A 214 1.85 -4.90 -9.33
C PHE A 214 2.65 -4.91 -8.02
N VAL A 215 2.02 -5.22 -6.88
CA VAL A 215 2.73 -5.40 -5.61
C VAL A 215 3.72 -6.55 -5.72
N VAL A 216 3.33 -7.71 -6.29
CA VAL A 216 4.24 -8.83 -6.54
C VAL A 216 5.39 -8.43 -7.46
N PHE A 217 5.10 -7.74 -8.58
CA PHE A 217 6.14 -7.23 -9.47
C PHE A 217 7.13 -6.31 -8.74
N LEU A 218 6.64 -5.36 -7.95
CA LEU A 218 7.48 -4.42 -7.22
C LEU A 218 8.25 -5.08 -6.06
N ALA A 219 7.72 -6.13 -5.47
CA ALA A 219 8.40 -6.94 -4.44
C ALA A 219 9.50 -7.83 -5.04
N SER A 220 9.35 -8.23 -6.30
CA SER A 220 10.25 -9.14 -6.99
C SER A 220 11.52 -8.45 -7.52
N ASP A 221 12.49 -9.26 -7.96
CA ASP A 221 13.71 -8.78 -8.60
C ASP A 221 13.50 -8.35 -10.07
N GLU A 222 12.32 -8.62 -10.65
CA GLU A 222 11.92 -8.13 -11.97
C GLU A 222 11.90 -6.58 -12.03
N SER A 223 11.65 -5.93 -10.88
CA SER A 223 11.67 -4.47 -10.73
C SER A 223 12.98 -3.91 -10.19
N SER A 224 14.09 -4.66 -10.30
CA SER A 224 15.39 -4.33 -9.68
C SER A 224 15.96 -2.96 -10.07
N PHE A 225 15.57 -2.40 -11.22
CA PHE A 225 15.99 -1.06 -11.67
C PHE A 225 14.94 0.02 -11.46
N ALA A 226 13.83 -0.29 -10.76
CA ALA A 226 12.77 0.67 -10.47
C ALA A 226 12.84 1.19 -9.05
N THR A 227 13.21 2.48 -8.87
CA THR A 227 13.15 3.19 -7.59
C THR A 227 12.76 4.65 -7.82
N GLY A 228 12.02 5.26 -6.89
CA GLY A 228 11.48 6.61 -7.03
C GLY A 228 10.39 6.74 -8.10
N SER A 229 9.92 5.62 -8.64
CA SER A 229 8.97 5.56 -9.74
C SER A 229 7.53 5.52 -9.25
N GLU A 230 6.62 5.91 -10.15
CA GLU A 230 5.18 5.93 -9.94
C GLU A 230 4.54 4.87 -10.83
N PHE A 231 3.80 3.93 -10.24
CA PHE A 231 3.11 2.88 -10.97
C PHE A 231 1.61 3.09 -10.89
N VAL A 232 0.97 3.35 -12.02
CA VAL A 232 -0.47 3.66 -12.09
C VAL A 232 -1.23 2.42 -12.54
N VAL A 233 -2.29 2.07 -11.80
CA VAL A 233 -3.18 0.93 -12.07
C VAL A 233 -4.62 1.40 -11.95
N ASP A 234 -5.15 2.05 -12.98
CA ASP A 234 -6.37 2.85 -12.87
C ASP A 234 -7.39 2.65 -14.02
N GLY A 235 -7.15 1.71 -14.91
CA GLY A 235 -8.00 1.50 -16.06
C GLY A 235 -8.03 2.68 -17.05
N GLY A 236 -7.02 3.56 -16.99
CA GLY A 236 -6.89 4.73 -17.86
C GLY A 236 -7.51 6.01 -17.32
N LEU A 237 -7.95 6.05 -16.05
CA LEU A 237 -8.63 7.21 -15.45
C LEU A 237 -7.80 8.50 -15.44
N THR A 238 -6.48 8.40 -15.45
CA THR A 238 -5.58 9.56 -15.39
C THR A 238 -4.89 9.87 -16.73
N THR A 239 -5.21 9.16 -17.80
CA THR A 239 -4.52 9.34 -19.10
C THR A 239 -4.96 10.59 -19.83
N ASP A 240 -6.23 11.00 -19.69
CA ASP A 240 -6.75 12.19 -20.35
C ASP A 240 -8.07 12.70 -19.74
N VAL A 241 -8.47 13.90 -20.18
CA VAL A 241 -9.83 14.41 -19.96
C VAL A 241 -10.78 13.66 -20.92
N PRO A 242 -11.91 13.12 -20.44
CA PRO A 242 -12.86 12.42 -21.29
C PRO A 242 -13.32 13.32 -22.43
N HIS A 243 -12.83 13.08 -23.65
CA HIS A 243 -13.40 13.66 -24.84
C HIS A 243 -14.71 12.92 -25.18
N LYS A 244 -15.78 13.65 -25.48
CA LYS A 244 -16.90 13.06 -26.18
C LYS A 244 -16.39 12.57 -27.53
N VAL A 245 -16.16 11.28 -27.63
CA VAL A 245 -15.88 10.65 -28.92
C VAL A 245 -17.21 10.62 -29.68
N LEU A 246 -17.35 11.47 -30.65
CA LEU A 246 -18.46 11.47 -31.58
C LEU A 246 -18.13 10.46 -32.69
N PHE A 247 -18.42 9.19 -32.47
CA PHE A 247 -18.49 8.18 -33.52
C PHE A 247 -19.92 7.73 -33.71
#